data_268d4828aaeae45389964d2c2b84a919
#
_entry.id   268d4828aaeae45389964d2c2b84a919
#
_cell.length_a   1.000
_cell.length_b   1.000
_cell.length_c   1.000
_cell.angle_alpha   90.00
_cell.angle_beta   90.00
_cell.angle_gamma   90.00
#
_symmetry.space_group_name_H-M   'P 1'
#
loop_
_entity.id
_entity.type
_entity.pdbx_description
1 polymer ?
#
loop_
_entity_poly.entity_id
_entity_poly.type
_entity_poly.pdbx_seq_one_letter_code
_entity_poly.pdbx_strand_id
1 'polypeptide(L)'
;MLFLLSPAKTLDYETPIAADIPHTLPRFPKRSARLIEVLRRQSPRQIGELMDISPALAELNVGRYRAWSERFDEHNSRQAVLAFDGDVYDGLQARSLSRADLDWAQRHLRILSGLYGVLRPLDRMQPYRLEMGTSLPVGAARNLYQFWGADIAGQLNQDLQADATPVVVNLASQEYFRSVDLKHLKARVIECVFEDWKGGDFKVISFFAKKARGLMARYAIQQRVLTPRTLEGFDFEGYRFEASASQPDRLVFRRKMQP
;
A
#
# COMPACT_ATOMS: atom_id res chain seq x y z
N MET A 1 5.14 1.03 15.88
CA MET A 1 5.75 0.56 14.61
C MET A 1 4.68 0.43 13.55
N LEU A 2 4.93 0.88 12.29
CA LEU A 2 4.02 0.80 11.15
C LEU A 2 4.65 0.01 9.99
N PHE A 3 3.82 -0.69 9.23
CA PHE A 3 4.17 -1.41 8.00
C PHE A 3 3.52 -0.72 6.80
N LEU A 4 4.30 -0.37 5.77
CA LEU A 4 3.79 0.30 4.59
C LEU A 4 3.66 -0.68 3.43
N LEU A 5 2.49 -0.74 2.80
CA LEU A 5 2.21 -1.52 1.60
C LEU A 5 1.95 -0.62 0.39
N SER A 6 2.24 -1.15 -0.80
CA SER A 6 1.71 -0.59 -2.04
C SER A 6 0.24 -0.99 -2.23
N PRO A 7 -0.55 -0.22 -2.98
CA PRO A 7 -1.88 -0.62 -3.42
C PRO A 7 -1.77 -1.67 -4.54
N ALA A 8 -2.90 -2.08 -5.09
CA ALA A 8 -2.98 -2.87 -6.31
C ALA A 8 -3.68 -2.11 -7.43
N LYS A 9 -3.40 -2.50 -8.68
CA LYS A 9 -4.07 -1.97 -9.89
C LYS A 9 -5.46 -2.57 -10.06
N THR A 10 -5.63 -3.82 -9.67
CA THR A 10 -6.91 -4.54 -9.66
C THR A 10 -7.63 -4.27 -8.35
N LEU A 11 -8.94 -4.20 -8.42
CA LEU A 11 -9.82 -3.93 -7.29
C LEU A 11 -10.96 -4.96 -7.27
N ASP A 12 -11.27 -5.49 -6.10
CA ASP A 12 -12.43 -6.32 -5.85
C ASP A 12 -13.55 -5.50 -5.20
N TYR A 13 -14.60 -5.24 -5.97
CA TYR A 13 -15.83 -4.57 -5.53
C TYR A 13 -17.04 -5.50 -5.60
N GLU A 14 -16.86 -6.78 -5.93
CA GLU A 14 -17.91 -7.76 -6.15
C GLU A 14 -18.05 -8.74 -4.99
N THR A 15 -16.92 -9.28 -4.50
CA THR A 15 -16.96 -10.29 -3.41
C THR A 15 -17.60 -9.72 -2.15
N PRO A 16 -18.64 -10.33 -1.59
CA PRO A 16 -19.31 -9.82 -0.38
C PRO A 16 -18.35 -9.62 0.79
N ILE A 17 -18.59 -8.57 1.57
CA ILE A 17 -17.88 -8.31 2.83
C ILE A 17 -18.86 -8.61 3.98
N ALA A 18 -18.39 -9.31 5.01
CA ALA A 18 -19.19 -9.60 6.19
C ALA A 18 -19.62 -8.28 6.86
N ALA A 19 -20.91 -8.21 7.23
CA ALA A 19 -21.53 -6.96 7.72
C ALA A 19 -20.94 -6.46 9.06
N ASP A 20 -20.31 -7.34 9.83
CA ASP A 20 -19.67 -7.04 11.10
C ASP A 20 -18.27 -6.43 10.97
N ILE A 21 -17.68 -6.38 9.75
CA ILE A 21 -16.37 -5.75 9.55
C ILE A 21 -16.54 -4.22 9.61
N PRO A 22 -15.87 -3.55 10.57
CA PRO A 22 -16.00 -2.11 10.71
C PRO A 22 -15.31 -1.36 9.57
N HIS A 23 -15.56 -0.07 9.54
CA HIS A 23 -14.88 0.82 8.62
C HIS A 23 -14.48 2.13 9.30
N THR A 24 -13.55 2.81 8.66
CA THR A 24 -13.16 4.19 8.98
C THR A 24 -13.14 5.01 7.67
N LEU A 25 -12.93 6.30 7.77
CA LEU A 25 -12.86 7.18 6.60
C LEU A 25 -11.41 7.56 6.28
N PRO A 26 -11.08 7.79 4.99
CA PRO A 26 -9.76 8.25 4.57
C PRO A 26 -9.35 9.55 5.28
N ARG A 27 -8.04 9.72 5.50
CA ARG A 27 -7.48 10.88 6.22
C ARG A 27 -7.50 12.17 5.40
N PHE A 28 -7.43 12.08 4.06
CA PHE A 28 -7.24 13.21 3.16
C PHE A 28 -8.37 13.38 2.13
N PRO A 29 -9.68 13.35 2.49
CA PRO A 29 -10.77 13.38 1.51
C PRO A 29 -10.74 14.65 0.66
N LYS A 30 -10.46 15.81 1.26
CA LYS A 30 -10.35 17.09 0.53
C LYS A 30 -9.16 17.13 -0.46
N ARG A 31 -8.06 16.46 -0.12
CA ARG A 31 -6.92 16.33 -1.04
C ARG A 31 -7.27 15.41 -2.20
N SER A 32 -7.95 14.29 -1.93
CA SER A 32 -8.46 13.39 -2.96
C SER A 32 -9.44 14.09 -3.88
N ALA A 33 -10.36 14.91 -3.36
CA ALA A 33 -11.29 15.70 -4.15
C ALA A 33 -10.58 16.61 -5.17
N ARG A 34 -9.47 17.27 -4.77
CA ARG A 34 -8.68 18.11 -5.70
C ARG A 34 -8.06 17.31 -6.85
N LEU A 35 -7.59 16.07 -6.59
CA LEU A 35 -7.10 15.17 -7.64
C LEU A 35 -8.25 14.77 -8.58
N ILE A 36 -9.38 14.40 -8.01
CA ILE A 36 -10.59 14.01 -8.75
C ILE A 36 -11.09 15.16 -9.63
N GLU A 37 -11.07 16.40 -9.15
CA GLU A 37 -11.45 17.56 -9.98
C GLU A 37 -10.62 17.69 -11.26
N VAL A 38 -9.32 17.42 -11.19
CA VAL A 38 -8.44 17.43 -12.36
C VAL A 38 -8.70 16.23 -13.26
N LEU A 39 -8.77 15.03 -12.69
CA LEU A 39 -9.02 13.78 -13.43
C LEU A 39 -10.38 13.77 -14.12
N ARG A 40 -11.40 14.34 -13.48
CA ARG A 40 -12.78 14.41 -14.00
C ARG A 40 -12.91 15.24 -15.27
N ARG A 41 -11.99 16.20 -15.50
CA ARG A 41 -11.95 17.04 -16.70
C ARG A 41 -11.24 16.37 -17.87
N GLN A 42 -10.58 15.24 -17.66
CA GLN A 42 -9.86 14.52 -18.70
C GLN A 42 -10.80 13.65 -19.52
N SER A 43 -10.58 13.60 -20.83
CA SER A 43 -11.22 12.64 -21.72
C SER A 43 -10.63 11.24 -21.55
N PRO A 44 -11.32 10.17 -21.99
CA PRO A 44 -10.76 8.81 -21.96
C PRO A 44 -9.40 8.71 -22.66
N ARG A 45 -9.22 9.39 -23.80
CA ARG A 45 -7.94 9.43 -24.51
C ARG A 45 -6.82 10.03 -23.64
N GLN A 46 -7.08 11.17 -23.00
CA GLN A 46 -6.10 11.82 -22.11
C GLN A 46 -5.77 10.96 -20.89
N ILE A 47 -6.75 10.26 -20.30
CA ILE A 47 -6.52 9.31 -19.21
C ILE A 47 -5.70 8.10 -19.69
N GLY A 48 -5.96 7.60 -20.91
CA GLY A 48 -5.18 6.53 -21.53
C GLY A 48 -3.71 6.92 -21.71
N GLU A 49 -3.46 8.10 -22.26
CA GLU A 49 -2.11 8.65 -22.44
C GLU A 49 -1.41 8.94 -21.11
N LEU A 50 -2.12 9.50 -20.11
CA LEU A 50 -1.57 9.84 -18.79
C LEU A 50 -1.08 8.63 -18.00
N MET A 51 -1.77 7.50 -18.10
CA MET A 51 -1.50 6.31 -17.29
C MET A 51 -1.00 5.11 -18.10
N ASP A 52 -0.79 5.27 -19.41
CA ASP A 52 -0.41 4.20 -20.33
C ASP A 52 -1.31 2.95 -20.18
N ILE A 53 -2.62 3.15 -20.38
CA ILE A 53 -3.65 2.12 -20.24
C ILE A 53 -4.52 2.00 -21.49
N SER A 54 -5.13 0.82 -21.65
CA SER A 54 -6.03 0.56 -22.79
C SER A 54 -7.24 1.51 -22.80
N PRO A 55 -7.85 1.77 -23.97
CA PRO A 55 -9.04 2.61 -24.07
C PRO A 55 -10.19 2.16 -23.16
N ALA A 56 -10.44 0.86 -23.04
CA ALA A 56 -11.46 0.32 -22.15
C ALA A 56 -11.20 0.63 -20.67
N LEU A 57 -9.94 0.50 -20.22
CA LEU A 57 -9.56 0.88 -18.86
C LEU A 57 -9.61 2.38 -18.62
N ALA A 58 -9.29 3.18 -19.62
CA ALA A 58 -9.39 4.63 -19.55
C ALA A 58 -10.85 5.06 -19.38
N GLU A 59 -11.75 4.49 -20.18
CA GLU A 59 -13.19 4.78 -20.09
C GLU A 59 -13.79 4.38 -18.75
N LEU A 60 -13.46 3.17 -18.25
CA LEU A 60 -13.82 2.72 -16.92
C LEU A 60 -13.40 3.73 -15.83
N ASN A 61 -12.16 4.21 -15.88
CA ASN A 61 -11.64 5.11 -14.87
C ASN A 61 -12.21 6.53 -14.98
N VAL A 62 -12.52 7.02 -16.18
CA VAL A 62 -13.29 8.28 -16.35
C VAL A 62 -14.66 8.15 -15.68
N GLY A 63 -15.33 7.01 -15.85
CA GLY A 63 -16.60 6.73 -15.15
C GLY A 63 -16.43 6.76 -13.63
N ARG A 64 -15.38 6.11 -13.10
CA ARG A 64 -15.06 6.10 -11.67
C ARG A 64 -14.80 7.50 -11.12
N TYR A 65 -14.04 8.34 -11.83
CA TYR A 65 -13.78 9.72 -11.39
C TYR A 65 -15.05 10.58 -11.41
N ARG A 66 -15.93 10.40 -12.37
CA ARG A 66 -17.22 11.11 -12.43
C ARG A 66 -18.13 10.72 -11.28
N ALA A 67 -18.16 9.44 -10.91
CA ALA A 67 -18.98 8.91 -9.83
C ALA A 67 -18.44 9.23 -8.44
N TRP A 68 -17.12 9.49 -8.31
CA TRP A 68 -16.47 9.72 -7.02
C TRP A 68 -17.08 10.93 -6.29
N SER A 69 -17.26 10.81 -4.97
CA SER A 69 -17.78 11.89 -4.11
C SER A 69 -17.08 11.88 -2.75
N GLU A 70 -17.20 12.97 -1.99
CA GLU A 70 -16.68 13.04 -0.62
C GLU A 70 -17.53 12.23 0.39
N ARG A 71 -18.65 11.69 -0.05
CA ARG A 71 -19.48 10.79 0.75
C ARG A 71 -19.04 9.34 0.50
N PHE A 72 -18.75 8.62 1.58
CA PHE A 72 -18.36 7.21 1.55
C PHE A 72 -19.45 6.40 2.25
N ASP A 73 -20.10 5.51 1.50
CA ASP A 73 -21.11 4.59 2.01
C ASP A 73 -20.88 3.16 1.50
N GLU A 74 -21.75 2.24 1.86
CA GLU A 74 -21.63 0.82 1.50
C GLU A 74 -21.85 0.53 0.01
N HIS A 75 -22.51 1.44 -0.72
CA HIS A 75 -22.81 1.28 -2.15
C HIS A 75 -21.66 1.74 -3.03
N ASN A 76 -20.88 2.72 -2.59
CA ASN A 76 -19.83 3.34 -3.41
C ASN A 76 -18.40 3.06 -2.94
N SER A 77 -18.21 2.45 -1.77
CA SER A 77 -16.89 2.31 -1.17
C SER A 77 -16.73 1.02 -0.37
N ARG A 78 -15.47 0.57 -0.24
CA ARG A 78 -15.06 -0.62 0.51
C ARG A 78 -13.85 -0.34 1.38
N GLN A 79 -13.63 -1.17 2.41
CA GLN A 79 -12.41 -1.16 3.19
C GLN A 79 -11.20 -1.44 2.29
N ALA A 80 -10.18 -0.60 2.35
CA ALA A 80 -9.04 -0.63 1.43
C ALA A 80 -8.36 -2.02 1.35
N VAL A 81 -8.15 -2.67 2.49
CA VAL A 81 -7.48 -3.99 2.55
C VAL A 81 -8.30 -5.11 1.90
N LEU A 82 -9.61 -4.93 1.75
CA LEU A 82 -10.55 -5.87 1.13
C LEU A 82 -10.90 -5.47 -0.32
N ALA A 83 -10.58 -4.25 -0.70
CA ALA A 83 -10.81 -3.71 -2.04
C ALA A 83 -9.63 -3.91 -2.98
N PHE A 84 -8.39 -3.77 -2.49
CA PHE A 84 -7.21 -4.04 -3.31
C PHE A 84 -7.05 -5.54 -3.56
N ASP A 85 -6.77 -5.89 -4.83
CA ASP A 85 -6.60 -7.25 -5.32
C ASP A 85 -5.33 -7.34 -6.18
N GLY A 86 -4.47 -8.34 -5.91
CA GLY A 86 -3.20 -8.57 -6.61
C GLY A 86 -2.11 -9.13 -5.70
N ASP A 87 -0.93 -9.34 -6.25
CA ASP A 87 0.17 -10.15 -5.66
C ASP A 87 0.44 -9.86 -4.16
N VAL A 88 0.44 -8.60 -3.75
CA VAL A 88 0.63 -8.22 -2.32
C VAL A 88 -0.53 -8.73 -1.48
N TYR A 89 -1.75 -8.59 -1.97
CA TYR A 89 -2.98 -8.95 -1.27
C TYR A 89 -3.23 -10.45 -1.31
N ASP A 90 -2.73 -11.15 -2.33
CA ASP A 90 -2.66 -12.62 -2.37
C ASP A 90 -1.76 -13.17 -1.25
N GLY A 91 -0.65 -12.47 -0.95
CA GLY A 91 0.19 -12.81 0.19
C GLY A 91 -0.45 -12.46 1.54
N LEU A 92 -1.10 -11.32 1.64
CA LEU A 92 -1.74 -10.84 2.86
C LEU A 92 -2.98 -11.64 3.24
N GLN A 93 -3.81 -12.03 2.24
CA GLN A 93 -5.06 -12.79 2.41
C GLN A 93 -5.99 -12.17 3.47
N ALA A 94 -6.25 -10.88 3.35
CA ALA A 94 -6.98 -10.12 4.38
C ALA A 94 -8.36 -10.68 4.74
N ARG A 95 -9.06 -11.34 3.78
CA ARG A 95 -10.37 -11.96 3.99
C ARG A 95 -10.34 -13.14 4.96
N SER A 96 -9.19 -13.77 5.16
CA SER A 96 -9.01 -14.88 6.11
C SER A 96 -8.51 -14.46 7.49
N LEU A 97 -8.30 -13.15 7.71
CA LEU A 97 -7.89 -12.60 9.00
C LEU A 97 -9.07 -12.57 9.97
N SER A 98 -8.80 -12.90 11.23
CA SER A 98 -9.78 -12.73 12.29
C SER A 98 -10.08 -11.25 12.55
N ARG A 99 -11.15 -10.97 13.29
CA ARG A 99 -11.47 -9.62 13.73
C ARG A 99 -10.31 -8.99 14.51
N ALA A 100 -9.72 -9.73 15.44
CA ALA A 100 -8.58 -9.26 16.23
C ALA A 100 -7.35 -8.95 15.36
N ASP A 101 -7.16 -9.70 14.26
CA ASP A 101 -6.11 -9.45 13.27
C ASP A 101 -6.37 -8.16 12.49
N LEU A 102 -7.61 -7.95 12.04
CA LEU A 102 -8.00 -6.71 11.36
C LEU A 102 -7.87 -5.48 12.27
N ASP A 103 -8.22 -5.60 13.55
CA ASP A 103 -8.07 -4.53 14.53
C ASP A 103 -6.59 -4.21 14.81
N TRP A 104 -5.72 -5.22 14.81
CA TRP A 104 -4.27 -4.99 14.90
C TRP A 104 -3.74 -4.35 13.60
N ALA A 105 -4.12 -4.90 12.45
CA ALA A 105 -3.74 -4.34 11.16
C ALA A 105 -4.15 -2.86 11.03
N GLN A 106 -5.36 -2.50 11.45
CA GLN A 106 -5.85 -1.11 11.44
C GLN A 106 -4.92 -0.15 12.19
N ARG A 107 -4.29 -0.60 13.27
CA ARG A 107 -3.34 0.21 14.04
C ARG A 107 -1.95 0.25 13.41
N HIS A 108 -1.50 -0.84 12.79
CA HIS A 108 -0.09 -1.04 12.42
C HIS A 108 0.18 -1.08 10.91
N LEU A 109 -0.83 -1.26 10.04
CA LEU A 109 -0.66 -1.27 8.59
C LEU A 109 -1.08 0.05 7.97
N ARG A 110 -0.37 0.46 6.92
CA ARG A 110 -0.73 1.60 6.06
C ARG A 110 -0.56 1.21 4.60
N ILE A 111 -1.48 1.63 3.77
CA ILE A 111 -1.47 1.40 2.32
C ILE A 111 -1.26 2.75 1.66
N LEU A 112 -0.15 2.90 0.95
CA LEU A 112 0.14 4.10 0.17
C LEU A 112 -0.79 4.14 -1.05
N SER A 113 -1.19 5.35 -1.46
CA SER A 113 -2.20 5.52 -2.52
C SER A 113 -1.97 6.80 -3.28
N GLY A 114 -2.00 6.72 -4.62
CA GLY A 114 -1.91 7.91 -5.47
C GLY A 114 -3.07 8.88 -5.24
N LEU A 115 -4.29 8.36 -5.05
CA LEU A 115 -5.49 9.19 -4.84
C LEU A 115 -5.70 9.59 -3.37
N TYR A 116 -5.44 8.69 -2.42
CA TYR A 116 -5.76 8.91 -1.01
C TYR A 116 -4.55 9.23 -0.14
N GLY A 117 -3.33 9.30 -0.71
CA GLY A 117 -2.07 9.50 0.00
C GLY A 117 -1.70 8.28 0.85
N VAL A 118 -2.31 8.14 2.01
CA VAL A 118 -2.15 6.98 2.88
C VAL A 118 -3.50 6.55 3.46
N LEU A 119 -3.77 5.25 3.40
CA LEU A 119 -4.98 4.60 3.92
C LEU A 119 -4.61 3.67 5.08
N ARG A 120 -5.51 3.56 6.04
CA ARG A 120 -5.53 2.44 6.99
C ARG A 120 -6.28 1.27 6.35
N PRO A 121 -6.07 0.03 6.79
CA PRO A 121 -6.74 -1.15 6.22
C PRO A 121 -8.26 -1.04 6.10
N LEU A 122 -8.90 -0.50 7.12
CA LEU A 122 -10.37 -0.41 7.18
C LEU A 122 -10.91 0.96 6.72
N ASP A 123 -10.09 1.83 6.17
CA ASP A 123 -10.56 3.06 5.53
C ASP A 123 -11.36 2.72 4.27
N ARG A 124 -12.57 3.26 4.17
CA ARG A 124 -13.38 3.13 2.95
C ARG A 124 -12.72 3.87 1.80
N MET A 125 -12.61 3.23 0.66
CA MET A 125 -12.16 3.84 -0.59
C MET A 125 -13.16 3.57 -1.71
N GLN A 126 -13.35 4.54 -2.58
CA GLN A 126 -14.08 4.37 -3.83
C GLN A 126 -13.13 3.87 -4.92
N PRO A 127 -13.61 3.13 -5.93
CA PRO A 127 -12.76 2.53 -6.95
C PRO A 127 -12.06 3.62 -7.79
N TYR A 128 -10.78 3.44 -8.02
CA TYR A 128 -9.95 4.35 -8.80
C TYR A 128 -8.76 3.62 -9.40
N ARG A 129 -8.11 4.24 -10.37
CA ARG A 129 -6.73 3.93 -10.77
C ARG A 129 -5.97 5.24 -10.88
N LEU A 130 -4.96 5.40 -10.07
CA LEU A 130 -4.00 6.51 -10.11
C LEU A 130 -2.72 6.03 -9.42
N GLU A 131 -1.70 5.71 -10.22
CA GLU A 131 -0.41 5.24 -9.72
C GLU A 131 0.40 6.42 -9.18
N MET A 132 1.21 6.21 -8.15
CA MET A 132 1.95 7.31 -7.50
C MET A 132 2.97 7.96 -8.43
N GLY A 133 3.51 7.21 -9.39
CA GLY A 133 4.43 7.71 -10.41
C GLY A 133 3.79 8.56 -11.50
N THR A 134 2.45 8.67 -11.53
CA THR A 134 1.74 9.43 -12.57
C THR A 134 2.09 10.91 -12.53
N SER A 135 2.47 11.47 -13.68
CA SER A 135 2.78 12.88 -13.85
C SER A 135 1.51 13.72 -14.04
N LEU A 136 0.67 13.77 -12.99
CA LEU A 136 -0.55 14.57 -12.97
C LEU A 136 -0.28 15.95 -12.36
N PRO A 137 -0.34 17.04 -13.15
CA PRO A 137 -0.23 18.39 -12.61
C PRO A 137 -1.48 18.80 -11.84
N VAL A 138 -1.31 19.32 -10.62
CA VAL A 138 -2.41 19.83 -9.79
C VAL A 138 -1.99 21.11 -9.07
N GLY A 139 -2.53 22.23 -9.47
CA GLY A 139 -2.08 23.54 -8.99
C GLY A 139 -0.62 23.78 -9.34
N ALA A 140 0.23 24.07 -8.36
CA ALA A 140 1.67 24.25 -8.54
C ALA A 140 2.47 22.93 -8.61
N ALA A 141 1.88 21.81 -8.20
CA ALA A 141 2.53 20.52 -8.22
C ALA A 141 2.52 19.92 -9.64
N ARG A 142 3.69 19.43 -10.09
CA ARG A 142 3.86 18.84 -11.44
C ARG A 142 3.56 17.33 -11.47
N ASN A 143 3.51 16.66 -10.32
CA ASN A 143 3.27 15.23 -10.17
C ASN A 143 2.73 14.92 -8.76
N LEU A 144 2.36 13.68 -8.52
CA LEU A 144 1.79 13.27 -7.24
C LEU A 144 2.79 13.34 -6.07
N TYR A 145 4.08 13.13 -6.30
CA TYR A 145 5.09 13.27 -5.24
C TYR A 145 5.12 14.71 -4.71
N GLN A 146 5.10 15.70 -5.60
CA GLN A 146 5.02 17.12 -5.21
C GLN A 146 3.65 17.47 -4.62
N PHE A 147 2.58 16.89 -5.13
CA PHE A 147 1.23 17.11 -4.61
C PHE A 147 1.09 16.63 -3.15
N TRP A 148 1.56 15.44 -2.85
CA TRP A 148 1.51 14.91 -1.48
C TRP A 148 2.56 15.54 -0.58
N GLY A 149 3.74 15.89 -1.09
CA GLY A 149 4.79 16.58 -0.34
C GLY A 149 5.06 15.91 1.01
N ALA A 150 4.96 16.68 2.09
CA ALA A 150 5.18 16.20 3.46
C ALA A 150 3.94 15.58 4.13
N ASP A 151 2.77 15.60 3.49
CA ASP A 151 1.50 15.21 4.14
C ASP A 151 1.51 13.75 4.60
N ILE A 152 2.04 12.84 3.77
CA ILE A 152 2.11 11.40 4.11
C ILE A 152 3.06 11.19 5.28
N ALA A 153 4.27 11.75 5.25
CA ALA A 153 5.22 11.65 6.36
C ALA A 153 4.66 12.27 7.65
N GLY A 154 3.99 13.42 7.54
CA GLY A 154 3.31 14.07 8.66
C GLY A 154 2.26 13.18 9.30
N GLN A 155 1.44 12.48 8.49
CA GLN A 155 0.43 11.56 9.00
C GLN A 155 1.06 10.32 9.66
N LEU A 156 2.12 9.76 9.07
CA LEU A 156 2.86 8.65 9.69
C LEU A 156 3.47 9.05 11.03
N ASN A 157 4.01 10.26 11.14
CA ASN A 157 4.51 10.78 12.43
C ASN A 157 3.39 10.91 13.48
N GLN A 158 2.20 11.35 13.08
CA GLN A 158 1.04 11.41 13.99
C GLN A 158 0.63 10.01 14.46
N ASP A 159 0.60 9.05 13.54
CA ASP A 159 0.23 7.67 13.85
C ASP A 159 1.26 6.97 14.76
N LEU A 160 2.51 7.45 14.77
CA LEU A 160 3.63 6.92 15.59
C LEU A 160 3.94 7.76 16.83
N GLN A 161 3.19 8.83 17.10
CA GLN A 161 3.53 9.79 18.16
C GLN A 161 3.61 9.18 19.58
N ALA A 162 2.91 8.07 19.82
CA ALA A 162 2.95 7.35 21.10
C ALA A 162 4.12 6.36 21.22
N ASP A 163 4.82 6.10 20.12
CA ASP A 163 5.94 5.13 20.09
C ASP A 163 7.22 5.82 20.59
N ALA A 164 7.83 5.32 21.66
CA ALA A 164 9.09 5.86 22.18
C ALA A 164 10.24 5.71 21.15
N THR A 165 10.20 4.67 20.33
CA THR A 165 11.15 4.42 19.25
C THR A 165 10.38 4.17 17.96
N PRO A 166 9.95 5.23 17.24
CA PRO A 166 9.13 5.08 16.06
C PRO A 166 9.86 4.38 14.92
N VAL A 167 9.24 3.34 14.37
CA VAL A 167 9.78 2.55 13.25
C VAL A 167 8.73 2.41 12.16
N VAL A 168 9.17 2.59 10.92
CA VAL A 168 8.44 2.28 9.69
C VAL A 168 9.13 1.12 8.99
N VAL A 169 8.42 0.02 8.77
CA VAL A 169 8.86 -1.12 7.95
C VAL A 169 8.33 -0.91 6.54
N ASN A 170 9.24 -0.72 5.59
CA ASN A 170 8.89 -0.53 4.19
C ASN A 170 8.69 -1.87 3.49
N LEU A 171 7.44 -2.21 3.20
CA LEU A 171 7.01 -3.31 2.34
C LEU A 171 6.40 -2.78 1.03
N ALA A 172 6.45 -1.48 0.78
CA ALA A 172 5.99 -0.88 -0.46
C ALA A 172 7.08 -0.95 -1.56
N SER A 173 6.67 -0.76 -2.81
CA SER A 173 7.61 -0.58 -3.90
C SER A 173 8.34 0.77 -3.78
N GLN A 174 9.49 0.89 -4.45
CA GLN A 174 10.23 2.16 -4.49
C GLN A 174 9.37 3.32 -5.02
N GLU A 175 8.54 3.06 -6.05
CA GLU A 175 7.60 4.04 -6.59
C GLU A 175 6.70 4.63 -5.51
N TYR A 176 6.05 3.76 -4.70
CA TYR A 176 5.13 4.22 -3.67
C TYR A 176 5.87 4.79 -2.46
N PHE A 177 6.93 4.14 -2.01
CA PHE A 177 7.69 4.62 -0.85
C PHE A 177 8.34 5.98 -1.08
N ARG A 178 8.71 6.32 -2.31
CA ARG A 178 9.20 7.66 -2.68
C ARG A 178 8.22 8.80 -2.35
N SER A 179 6.92 8.51 -2.18
CA SER A 179 5.94 9.50 -1.74
C SER A 179 6.03 9.85 -0.25
N VAL A 180 6.78 9.09 0.52
CA VAL A 180 7.08 9.41 1.92
C VAL A 180 8.30 10.32 1.95
N ASP A 181 8.09 11.58 2.29
CA ASP A 181 9.18 12.55 2.41
C ASP A 181 10.05 12.22 3.63
N LEU A 182 11.19 11.58 3.38
CA LEU A 182 12.12 11.17 4.43
C LEU A 182 12.72 12.34 5.22
N LYS A 183 12.73 13.56 4.66
CA LYS A 183 13.18 14.74 5.41
C LYS A 183 12.22 15.15 6.52
N HIS A 184 10.94 14.80 6.35
CA HIS A 184 9.88 15.09 7.31
C HIS A 184 9.49 13.88 8.18
N LEU A 185 9.91 12.67 7.79
CA LEU A 185 9.65 11.46 8.58
C LEU A 185 10.58 11.39 9.79
N LYS A 186 10.01 11.23 11.00
CA LYS A 186 10.76 11.14 12.26
C LYS A 186 11.08 9.71 12.68
N ALA A 187 10.55 8.71 11.97
CA ALA A 187 10.74 7.30 12.29
C ALA A 187 11.99 6.73 11.59
N ARG A 188 12.64 5.76 12.26
CA ARG A 188 13.61 4.88 11.62
C ARG A 188 12.92 4.05 10.55
N VAL A 189 13.54 3.93 9.38
CA VAL A 189 13.00 3.13 8.27
C VAL A 189 13.76 1.82 8.17
N ILE A 190 13.03 0.70 8.08
CA ILE A 190 13.58 -0.62 7.82
C ILE A 190 13.02 -1.12 6.49
N GLU A 191 13.89 -1.44 5.55
CA GLU A 191 13.56 -2.06 4.29
C GLU A 191 13.58 -3.59 4.43
N CYS A 192 12.53 -4.27 3.94
CA CYS A 192 12.53 -5.73 3.77
C CYS A 192 12.71 -6.08 2.29
N VAL A 193 13.75 -6.86 1.99
CA VAL A 193 14.10 -7.32 0.64
C VAL A 193 13.88 -8.81 0.55
N PHE A 194 13.20 -9.25 -0.52
CA PHE A 194 12.88 -10.67 -0.77
C PHE A 194 13.58 -11.12 -2.05
N GLU A 195 14.45 -12.09 -1.92
CA GLU A 195 15.27 -12.64 -3.01
C GLU A 195 14.98 -14.12 -3.21
N ASP A 196 14.80 -14.52 -4.46
CA ASP A 196 14.60 -15.90 -4.89
C ASP A 196 15.82 -16.40 -5.65
N TRP A 197 16.16 -17.67 -5.46
CA TRP A 197 17.23 -18.32 -6.20
C TRP A 197 16.81 -18.53 -7.65
N LYS A 198 17.55 -17.96 -8.60
CA LYS A 198 17.31 -18.15 -10.03
C LYS A 198 18.60 -18.01 -10.83
N GLY A 199 18.94 -19.07 -11.58
CA GLY A 199 20.08 -19.03 -12.50
C GLY A 199 21.44 -18.91 -11.79
N GLY A 200 21.62 -19.55 -10.64
CA GLY A 200 22.89 -19.59 -9.92
C GLY A 200 23.07 -18.45 -8.89
N ASP A 201 22.10 -17.55 -8.73
CA ASP A 201 22.21 -16.42 -7.81
C ASP A 201 20.88 -16.07 -7.15
N PHE A 202 20.94 -15.33 -6.02
CA PHE A 202 19.78 -14.72 -5.37
C PHE A 202 19.48 -13.35 -5.97
N LYS A 203 18.23 -13.13 -6.37
CA LYS A 203 17.82 -11.86 -6.93
C LYS A 203 16.34 -11.57 -6.65
N VAL A 204 15.99 -10.30 -6.63
CA VAL A 204 14.61 -9.86 -6.50
C VAL A 204 13.85 -10.18 -7.78
N ILE A 205 12.85 -11.07 -7.69
CA ILE A 205 11.91 -11.37 -8.78
C ILE A 205 10.61 -10.65 -8.46
N SER A 206 10.24 -9.69 -9.31
CA SER A 206 9.16 -8.72 -9.04
C SER A 206 7.86 -9.36 -8.54
N PHE A 207 7.37 -10.40 -9.22
CA PHE A 207 6.13 -11.10 -8.85
C PHE A 207 6.26 -11.75 -7.45
N PHE A 208 7.32 -12.51 -7.21
CA PHE A 208 7.52 -13.17 -5.91
C PHE A 208 7.76 -12.16 -4.78
N ALA A 209 8.53 -11.10 -5.05
CA ALA A 209 8.77 -10.06 -4.05
C ALA A 209 7.50 -9.31 -3.65
N LYS A 210 6.56 -9.07 -4.58
CA LYS A 210 5.26 -8.48 -4.25
C LYS A 210 4.46 -9.39 -3.31
N LYS A 211 4.33 -10.68 -3.64
CA LYS A 211 3.64 -11.64 -2.78
C LYS A 211 4.30 -11.76 -1.41
N ALA A 212 5.65 -11.83 -1.36
CA ALA A 212 6.41 -11.92 -0.13
C ALA A 212 6.20 -10.71 0.81
N ARG A 213 6.03 -9.50 0.26
CA ARG A 213 5.66 -8.32 1.06
C ARG A 213 4.29 -8.48 1.74
N GLY A 214 3.33 -9.05 1.03
CA GLY A 214 2.03 -9.40 1.60
C GLY A 214 2.13 -10.48 2.69
N LEU A 215 2.93 -11.54 2.45
CA LEU A 215 3.21 -12.58 3.43
C LEU A 215 3.88 -12.02 4.69
N MET A 216 4.85 -11.10 4.54
CA MET A 216 5.49 -10.43 5.68
C MET A 216 4.48 -9.58 6.47
N ALA A 217 3.59 -8.86 5.79
CA ALA A 217 2.53 -8.12 6.47
C ALA A 217 1.58 -9.07 7.23
N ARG A 218 1.22 -10.21 6.64
CA ARG A 218 0.42 -11.25 7.30
C ARG A 218 1.14 -11.83 8.52
N TYR A 219 2.42 -12.17 8.38
CA TYR A 219 3.25 -12.63 9.50
C TYR A 219 3.27 -11.60 10.64
N ALA A 220 3.51 -10.32 10.30
CA ALA A 220 3.54 -9.25 11.28
C ALA A 220 2.20 -9.12 12.04
N ILE A 221 1.07 -9.27 11.35
CA ILE A 221 -0.26 -9.27 11.94
C ILE A 221 -0.44 -10.46 12.88
N GLN A 222 -0.16 -11.68 12.42
CA GLN A 222 -0.40 -12.90 13.18
C GLN A 222 0.53 -13.04 14.40
N GLN A 223 1.78 -12.60 14.27
CA GLN A 223 2.76 -12.62 15.35
C GLN A 223 2.74 -11.36 16.24
N ARG A 224 1.87 -10.38 15.95
CA ARG A 224 1.80 -9.11 16.69
C ARG A 224 3.15 -8.41 16.78
N VAL A 225 3.86 -8.34 15.64
CA VAL A 225 5.24 -7.83 15.57
C VAL A 225 5.31 -6.35 15.96
N LEU A 226 6.02 -6.05 17.03
CA LEU A 226 6.20 -4.68 17.54
C LEU A 226 7.67 -4.24 17.57
N THR A 227 8.61 -5.15 17.28
CA THR A 227 10.05 -4.84 17.23
C THR A 227 10.67 -5.36 15.93
N PRO A 228 11.68 -4.68 15.38
CA PRO A 228 12.35 -5.12 14.16
C PRO A 228 12.97 -6.53 14.25
N ARG A 229 13.51 -6.89 15.41
CA ARG A 229 14.13 -8.21 15.62
C ARG A 229 13.16 -9.37 15.39
N THR A 230 11.87 -9.18 15.70
CA THR A 230 10.85 -10.23 15.48
C THR A 230 10.64 -10.53 13.99
N LEU A 231 10.99 -9.59 13.09
CA LEU A 231 10.90 -9.81 11.64
C LEU A 231 11.88 -10.90 11.16
N GLU A 232 13.03 -11.07 11.84
CA GLU A 232 14.02 -12.08 11.48
C GLU A 232 13.49 -13.52 11.57
N GLY A 233 12.41 -13.74 12.33
CA GLY A 233 11.71 -15.02 12.43
C GLY A 233 10.76 -15.34 11.27
N PHE A 234 10.65 -14.45 10.26
CA PHE A 234 9.78 -14.68 9.10
C PHE A 234 10.22 -15.91 8.29
N ASP A 235 9.28 -16.83 8.06
CA ASP A 235 9.56 -18.11 7.39
C ASP A 235 8.46 -18.57 6.42
N PHE A 236 7.50 -17.70 6.07
CA PHE A 236 6.39 -18.06 5.19
C PHE A 236 6.87 -18.40 3.77
N GLU A 237 6.25 -19.42 3.19
CA GLU A 237 6.55 -19.94 1.85
C GLU A 237 8.05 -20.23 1.61
N GLY A 238 8.78 -20.60 2.65
CA GLY A 238 10.19 -21.00 2.56
C GLY A 238 11.21 -19.87 2.52
N TYR A 239 10.78 -18.61 2.68
CA TYR A 239 11.71 -17.52 2.93
C TYR A 239 12.41 -17.70 4.29
N ARG A 240 13.68 -17.29 4.36
CA ARG A 240 14.45 -17.25 5.60
C ARG A 240 15.27 -15.98 5.67
N PHE A 241 15.40 -15.45 6.87
CA PHE A 241 16.28 -14.32 7.12
C PHE A 241 17.74 -14.69 6.80
N GLU A 242 18.42 -13.83 6.04
CA GLU A 242 19.82 -14.00 5.62
C GLU A 242 20.67 -12.92 6.28
N ALA A 243 21.26 -13.25 7.41
CA ALA A 243 22.05 -12.30 8.21
C ALA A 243 23.26 -11.76 7.45
N SER A 244 23.92 -12.60 6.64
CA SER A 244 25.12 -12.23 5.87
C SER A 244 24.85 -11.21 4.75
N ALA A 245 23.59 -11.10 4.29
CA ALA A 245 23.15 -10.16 3.27
C ALA A 245 22.39 -8.95 3.86
N SER A 246 22.15 -8.95 5.17
CA SER A 246 21.37 -7.94 5.86
C SER A 246 22.22 -6.85 6.49
N GLN A 247 21.62 -5.71 6.74
CA GLN A 247 22.16 -4.57 7.46
C GLN A 247 21.11 -4.11 8.49
N PRO A 248 21.46 -3.27 9.49
CA PRO A 248 20.55 -2.86 10.55
C PRO A 248 19.21 -2.28 10.06
N ASP A 249 19.21 -1.60 8.91
CA ASP A 249 18.03 -0.96 8.32
C ASP A 249 17.58 -1.63 7.00
N ARG A 250 18.20 -2.76 6.64
CA ARG A 250 17.87 -3.52 5.43
C ARG A 250 17.91 -5.01 5.71
N LEU A 251 16.74 -5.62 5.91
CA LEU A 251 16.61 -7.04 6.20
C LEU A 251 16.37 -7.81 4.90
N VAL A 252 17.21 -8.81 4.63
CA VAL A 252 17.15 -9.64 3.43
C VAL A 252 16.60 -11.01 3.80
N PHE A 253 15.59 -11.45 3.04
CA PHE A 253 14.97 -12.77 3.16
C PHE A 253 15.17 -13.53 1.85
N ARG A 254 15.69 -14.73 1.92
CA ARG A 254 16.03 -15.56 0.76
C ARG A 254 15.22 -16.82 0.72
N ARG A 255 14.88 -17.23 -0.50
CA ARG A 255 14.18 -18.49 -0.76
C ARG A 255 14.83 -19.24 -1.92
N LYS A 256 15.05 -20.56 -1.70
CA LYS A 256 15.26 -21.51 -2.80
C LYS A 256 13.98 -22.32 -2.93
N MET A 257 13.27 -22.14 -4.04
CA MET A 257 12.17 -23.05 -4.35
C MET A 257 12.77 -24.43 -4.64
N GLN A 258 12.23 -25.46 -3.99
CA GLN A 258 12.54 -26.84 -4.37
C GLN A 258 11.89 -27.09 -5.74
N PRO A 259 12.58 -27.84 -6.65
CA PRO A 259 12.05 -28.18 -7.95
C PRO A 259 10.79 -29.01 -7.85
#